data_70bec95b1a04f37e138e2d25e792ac0e
#
_entry.id   70bec95b1a04f37e138e2d25e792ac0e
#
_cell.length_a   1.000
_cell.length_b   1.000
_cell.length_c   1.000
_cell.angle_alpha   90.00
_cell.angle_beta   90.00
_cell.angle_gamma   90.00
#
_symmetry.space_group_name_H-M   'P 1'
#
loop_
_entity.id
_entity.type
_entity.pdbx_description
1 polymer ?
#
loop_
_entity_poly.entity_id
_entity_poly.type
_entity_poly.pdbx_seq_one_letter_code
_entity_poly.pdbx_strand_id
1 'polypeptide(L)'
;MPEKLEDFYRNPSYERRVVVFYDVLGWRSKIETAGAEPKEIGELRRLVLLHSRLLRQPAKFPFNVSTFSDNVVISIGPDRAVVPFLLRALAIIQLSTVSRGFLLRGGVAIGDICHDDEVVFGPGLVRAYDIESNVAKFPRIVIDQEVLDTCGPISGFNAFEDGLHFLDPFTTDFIRFMQRGAKNSPPPEHFERGLPGPEFSFGGTPADSVLRSIMRGLKGQIRSPLADKEWEKVAWLYDRLAARLGVPRASSYPRVRPE
;
A
#
# COMPACT_ATOMS: atom_id res chain seq x y z
N MET A 1 27.48 -17.03 22.86
CA MET A 1 27.90 -15.61 22.95
C MET A 1 29.00 -15.21 21.94
N PRO A 2 30.00 -16.02 21.55
CA PRO A 2 30.97 -15.62 20.53
C PRO A 2 30.36 -15.40 19.13
N GLU A 3 29.44 -16.23 18.68
CA GLU A 3 28.80 -16.13 17.36
C GLU A 3 28.08 -14.80 17.11
N LYS A 4 27.43 -14.22 18.13
CA LYS A 4 26.75 -12.93 17.99
C LYS A 4 27.69 -11.74 17.81
N LEU A 5 28.93 -11.82 18.31
CA LEU A 5 29.92 -10.76 18.15
C LEU A 5 30.58 -10.79 16.77
N GLU A 6 30.81 -11.96 16.21
CA GLU A 6 31.34 -12.12 14.86
C GLU A 6 30.34 -11.65 13.79
N ASP A 7 29.04 -11.91 13.99
CA ASP A 7 27.99 -11.40 13.10
C ASP A 7 27.87 -9.87 13.14
N PHE A 8 28.09 -9.25 14.30
CA PHE A 8 28.09 -7.79 14.44
C PHE A 8 29.23 -7.11 13.66
N TYR A 9 30.38 -7.80 13.51
CA TYR A 9 31.56 -7.29 12.78
C TYR A 9 31.62 -7.79 11.34
N ARG A 10 30.64 -8.58 10.86
CA ARG A 10 30.57 -8.92 9.42
C ARG A 10 30.42 -7.62 8.65
N ASN A 11 31.27 -7.45 7.63
CA ASN A 11 31.13 -6.35 6.67
C ASN A 11 29.94 -6.67 5.73
N PRO A 12 28.74 -6.10 5.94
CA PRO A 12 27.63 -6.33 5.04
C PRO A 12 27.97 -5.73 3.67
N SER A 13 27.57 -6.39 2.61
CA SER A 13 27.59 -5.84 1.26
C SER A 13 26.20 -5.38 0.88
N TYR A 14 26.13 -4.33 0.07
CA TYR A 14 24.89 -4.01 -0.60
C TYR A 14 24.50 -5.09 -1.60
N GLU A 15 23.21 -5.34 -1.66
CA GLU A 15 22.57 -6.13 -2.71
C GLU A 15 21.69 -5.23 -3.57
N ARG A 16 21.75 -5.41 -4.90
CA ARG A 16 20.85 -4.72 -5.81
C ARG A 16 19.47 -5.37 -5.74
N ARG A 17 18.47 -4.60 -5.30
CA ARG A 17 17.13 -5.12 -5.06
C ARG A 17 16.05 -4.13 -5.56
N VAL A 18 14.86 -4.64 -5.81
CA VAL A 18 13.64 -3.80 -5.85
C VAL A 18 13.30 -3.44 -4.42
N VAL A 19 13.16 -2.15 -4.18
CA VAL A 19 12.87 -1.57 -2.85
C VAL A 19 11.56 -0.82 -2.92
N VAL A 20 10.71 -1.08 -1.96
CA VAL A 20 9.44 -0.37 -1.75
C VAL A 20 9.54 0.37 -0.44
N PHE A 21 9.13 1.64 -0.46
CA PHE A 21 8.83 2.40 0.73
C PHE A 21 7.40 2.95 0.61
N TYR A 22 6.58 2.78 1.65
CA TYR A 22 5.27 3.42 1.71
C TYR A 22 4.86 3.79 3.13
N ASP A 23 3.99 4.81 3.24
CA ASP A 23 3.40 5.29 4.48
C ASP A 23 1.87 5.38 4.41
N VAL A 24 1.25 5.62 5.57
CA VAL A 24 -0.18 5.92 5.71
C VAL A 24 -0.38 7.43 5.82
N LEU A 25 -1.04 8.02 4.85
CA LEU A 25 -1.31 9.45 4.83
C LEU A 25 -2.20 9.88 6.02
N GLY A 26 -1.77 10.95 6.71
CA GLY A 26 -2.50 11.51 7.85
C GLY A 26 -2.40 10.66 9.12
N TRP A 27 -1.41 9.79 9.24
CA TRP A 27 -1.22 8.89 10.38
C TRP A 27 -1.17 9.62 11.72
N ARG A 28 -0.40 10.71 11.81
CA ARG A 28 -0.32 11.53 13.03
C ARG A 28 -1.70 12.01 13.48
N SER A 29 -2.47 12.61 12.59
CA SER A 29 -3.81 13.10 12.89
C SER A 29 -4.75 11.98 13.35
N LYS A 30 -4.63 10.79 12.77
CA LYS A 30 -5.41 9.61 13.18
C LYS A 30 -5.04 9.12 14.59
N ILE A 31 -3.76 9.14 14.95
CA ILE A 31 -3.29 8.82 16.31
C ILE A 31 -3.82 9.85 17.31
N GLU A 32 -3.70 11.13 17.00
CA GLU A 32 -4.16 12.22 17.86
C GLU A 32 -5.69 12.14 18.06
N THR A 33 -6.44 11.86 17.00
CA THR A 33 -7.91 11.71 17.06
C THR A 33 -8.33 10.46 17.83
N ALA A 34 -7.59 9.35 17.70
CA ALA A 34 -7.89 8.11 18.42
C ALA A 34 -7.72 8.27 19.93
N GLY A 35 -6.78 9.12 20.38
CA GLY A 35 -6.53 9.38 21.80
C GLY A 35 -6.35 8.08 22.59
N ALA A 36 -7.13 7.91 23.66
CA ALA A 36 -7.15 6.71 24.49
C ALA A 36 -8.34 5.78 24.18
N GLU A 37 -9.11 6.03 23.11
CA GLU A 37 -10.30 5.25 22.77
C GLU A 37 -9.93 3.83 22.30
N PRO A 38 -10.27 2.75 23.03
CA PRO A 38 -9.82 1.40 22.72
C PRO A 38 -10.24 0.90 21.33
N LYS A 39 -11.40 1.33 20.84
CA LYS A 39 -11.88 0.94 19.52
C LYS A 39 -11.02 1.53 18.42
N GLU A 40 -10.70 2.82 18.51
CA GLU A 40 -9.87 3.53 17.53
C GLU A 40 -8.43 3.00 17.54
N ILE A 41 -7.86 2.80 18.75
CA ILE A 41 -6.54 2.14 18.88
C ILE A 41 -6.57 0.75 18.26
N GLY A 42 -7.66 0.00 18.42
CA GLY A 42 -7.86 -1.30 17.81
C GLY A 42 -7.83 -1.27 16.27
N GLU A 43 -8.42 -0.25 15.65
CA GLU A 43 -8.39 -0.07 14.19
C GLU A 43 -6.98 0.26 13.70
N LEU A 44 -6.27 1.18 14.36
CA LEU A 44 -4.87 1.50 14.04
C LEU A 44 -3.97 0.25 14.16
N ARG A 45 -4.13 -0.50 15.24
CA ARG A 45 -3.38 -1.76 15.45
C ARG A 45 -3.67 -2.79 14.36
N ARG A 46 -4.93 -2.95 13.95
CA ARG A 46 -5.30 -3.87 12.85
C ARG A 46 -4.66 -3.47 11.54
N LEU A 47 -4.58 -2.16 11.25
CA LEU A 47 -3.92 -1.67 10.04
C LEU A 47 -2.43 -2.01 10.03
N VAL A 48 -1.70 -1.71 11.11
CA VAL A 48 -0.27 -2.04 11.22
C VAL A 48 -0.03 -3.55 11.11
N LEU A 49 -0.89 -4.35 11.77
CA LEU A 49 -0.81 -5.82 11.67
C LEU A 49 -1.12 -6.33 10.27
N LEU A 50 -2.04 -5.70 9.55
CA LEU A 50 -2.34 -6.04 8.17
C LEU A 50 -1.08 -5.95 7.31
N HIS A 51 -0.38 -4.82 7.39
CA HIS A 51 0.84 -4.58 6.62
C HIS A 51 1.93 -5.59 6.98
N SER A 52 2.20 -5.79 8.26
CA SER A 52 3.25 -6.71 8.70
C SER A 52 2.96 -8.18 8.39
N ARG A 53 1.69 -8.60 8.39
CA ARG A 53 1.31 -10.00 8.18
C ARG A 53 1.15 -10.40 6.73
N LEU A 54 0.60 -9.51 5.88
CA LEU A 54 0.47 -9.78 4.44
C LEU A 54 1.82 -9.99 3.76
N LEU A 55 2.85 -9.36 4.29
CA LEU A 55 4.19 -9.38 3.72
C LEU A 55 5.11 -10.44 4.33
N ARG A 56 4.82 -10.90 5.56
CA ARG A 56 5.55 -11.99 6.22
C ARG A 56 5.02 -13.37 5.82
N GLN A 57 4.82 -13.61 4.54
CA GLN A 57 4.44 -14.94 4.05
C GLN A 57 5.63 -15.90 4.11
N PRO A 58 5.43 -17.16 4.54
CA PRO A 58 6.55 -18.06 4.72
C PRO A 58 7.17 -18.49 3.39
N ALA A 59 8.50 -18.47 3.37
CA ALA A 59 9.43 -19.34 2.63
C ALA A 59 9.39 -19.42 1.09
N LYS A 60 8.36 -18.97 0.37
CA LYS A 60 8.33 -19.10 -1.10
C LYS A 60 8.99 -17.94 -1.84
N PHE A 61 9.08 -16.78 -1.20
CA PHE A 61 9.67 -15.58 -1.80
C PHE A 61 10.60 -14.91 -0.78
N PRO A 62 11.84 -14.60 -1.14
CA PRO A 62 12.82 -13.98 -0.25
C PRO A 62 12.56 -12.47 -0.10
N PHE A 63 11.42 -12.11 0.52
CA PHE A 63 11.12 -10.74 0.91
C PHE A 63 11.77 -10.41 2.23
N ASN A 64 12.49 -9.30 2.28
CA ASN A 64 12.84 -8.66 3.53
C ASN A 64 11.82 -7.55 3.80
N VAL A 65 11.31 -7.48 5.03
CA VAL A 65 10.27 -6.52 5.43
C VAL A 65 10.61 -5.90 6.75
N SER A 66 10.77 -4.59 6.78
CA SER A 66 10.88 -3.79 8.00
C SER A 66 9.67 -2.88 8.14
N THR A 67 9.12 -2.80 9.35
CA THR A 67 7.97 -1.95 9.66
C THR A 67 8.26 -1.10 10.89
N PHE A 68 7.99 0.18 10.79
CA PHE A 68 8.06 1.10 11.92
C PHE A 68 6.86 2.04 11.89
N SER A 69 5.96 1.92 12.88
CA SER A 69 4.70 2.67 12.90
C SER A 69 3.87 2.39 11.64
N ASP A 70 3.61 3.39 10.84
CA ASP A 70 2.91 3.34 9.55
C ASP A 70 3.84 3.16 8.35
N ASN A 71 5.15 3.27 8.58
CA ASN A 71 6.16 3.13 7.52
C ASN A 71 6.47 1.66 7.28
N VAL A 72 6.54 1.27 6.02
CA VAL A 72 6.89 -0.08 5.61
C VAL A 72 7.96 -0.04 4.54
N VAL A 73 9.03 -0.80 4.76
CA VAL A 73 10.09 -1.05 3.78
C VAL A 73 10.03 -2.52 3.37
N ILE A 74 10.05 -2.77 2.07
CA ILE A 74 10.12 -4.11 1.52
C ILE A 74 11.26 -4.16 0.51
N SER A 75 12.04 -5.22 0.52
CA SER A 75 12.99 -5.45 -0.57
C SER A 75 12.98 -6.88 -1.07
N ILE A 76 13.24 -7.05 -2.38
CA ILE A 76 13.32 -8.35 -3.05
C ILE A 76 14.29 -8.29 -4.20
N GLY A 77 14.90 -9.43 -4.54
CA GLY A 77 15.70 -9.53 -5.76
C GLY A 77 14.94 -9.06 -7.02
N PRO A 78 15.59 -8.43 -8.00
CA PRO A 78 14.95 -7.89 -9.21
C PRO A 78 14.61 -8.99 -10.23
N ASP A 79 13.84 -9.98 -9.80
CA ASP A 79 13.43 -11.14 -10.59
C ASP A 79 12.09 -10.87 -11.30
N ARG A 80 12.05 -11.08 -12.62
CA ARG A 80 10.87 -10.89 -13.46
C ARG A 80 9.68 -11.77 -13.08
N ALA A 81 9.92 -12.93 -12.48
CA ALA A 81 8.87 -13.83 -12.03
C ALA A 81 8.28 -13.40 -10.69
N VAL A 82 9.07 -12.76 -9.84
CA VAL A 82 8.73 -12.49 -8.44
C VAL A 82 8.24 -11.07 -8.20
N VAL A 83 8.84 -10.07 -8.83
CA VAL A 83 8.46 -8.66 -8.65
C VAL A 83 6.97 -8.39 -8.96
N PRO A 84 6.35 -8.97 -10.00
CA PRO A 84 4.90 -8.82 -10.25
C PRO A 84 4.03 -9.32 -9.09
N PHE A 85 4.46 -10.32 -8.33
CA PHE A 85 3.75 -10.78 -7.13
C PHE A 85 3.83 -9.74 -6.01
N LEU A 86 5.01 -9.13 -5.78
CA LEU A 86 5.15 -8.03 -4.83
C LEU A 86 4.21 -6.88 -5.18
N LEU A 87 4.24 -6.43 -6.43
CA LEU A 87 3.42 -5.30 -6.88
C LEU A 87 1.92 -5.61 -6.77
N ARG A 88 1.52 -6.85 -7.03
CA ARG A 88 0.14 -7.30 -6.80
C ARG A 88 -0.23 -7.32 -5.32
N ALA A 89 0.66 -7.78 -4.46
CA ALA A 89 0.45 -7.75 -3.01
C ALA A 89 0.28 -6.31 -2.51
N LEU A 90 1.09 -5.38 -3.00
CA LEU A 90 0.95 -3.95 -2.70
C LEU A 90 -0.40 -3.38 -3.18
N ALA A 91 -0.85 -3.75 -4.37
CA ALA A 91 -2.16 -3.35 -4.89
C ALA A 91 -3.30 -3.88 -4.00
N ILE A 92 -3.20 -5.11 -3.49
CA ILE A 92 -4.15 -5.68 -2.53
C ILE A 92 -4.12 -4.90 -1.21
N ILE A 93 -2.93 -4.61 -0.69
CA ILE A 93 -2.75 -3.83 0.54
C ILE A 93 -3.39 -2.45 0.37
N GLN A 94 -3.12 -1.77 -0.74
CA GLN A 94 -3.68 -0.45 -1.02
C GLN A 94 -5.22 -0.48 -1.09
N LEU A 95 -5.81 -1.42 -1.82
CA LEU A 95 -7.26 -1.59 -1.91
C LEU A 95 -7.89 -1.85 -0.54
N SER A 96 -7.28 -2.73 0.24
CA SER A 96 -7.74 -3.11 1.57
C SER A 96 -7.65 -1.97 2.57
N THR A 97 -6.59 -1.19 2.49
CA THR A 97 -6.33 -0.04 3.35
C THR A 97 -7.34 1.08 3.06
N VAL A 98 -7.59 1.37 1.78
CA VAL A 98 -8.58 2.38 1.37
C VAL A 98 -9.99 1.97 1.75
N SER A 99 -10.36 0.70 1.66
CA SER A 99 -11.69 0.23 2.08
C SER A 99 -11.95 0.42 3.59
N ARG A 100 -10.91 0.64 4.39
CA ARG A 100 -10.95 0.97 5.83
C ARG A 100 -10.85 2.47 6.11
N GLY A 101 -10.81 3.30 5.07
CA GLY A 101 -10.71 4.77 5.21
C GLY A 101 -9.29 5.30 5.42
N PHE A 102 -8.26 4.47 5.20
CA PHE A 102 -6.87 4.90 5.23
C PHE A 102 -6.30 5.00 3.81
N LEU A 103 -5.42 5.95 3.59
CA LEU A 103 -4.80 6.20 2.29
C LEU A 103 -3.33 5.86 2.36
N LEU A 104 -2.81 5.14 1.37
CA LEU A 104 -1.39 4.81 1.24
C LEU A 104 -0.72 5.67 0.17
N ARG A 105 0.53 6.02 0.43
CA ARG A 105 1.43 6.66 -0.53
C ARG A 105 2.75 5.92 -0.51
N GLY A 106 3.42 5.77 -1.66
CA GLY A 106 4.66 5.03 -1.69
C GLY A 106 5.46 5.20 -2.97
N GLY A 107 6.69 4.67 -2.93
CA GLY A 107 7.61 4.59 -4.04
C GLY A 107 8.19 3.18 -4.19
N VAL A 108 8.39 2.76 -5.43
CA VAL A 108 9.06 1.52 -5.79
C VAL A 108 10.25 1.87 -6.68
N ALA A 109 11.45 1.47 -6.28
CA ALA A 109 12.69 1.73 -6.99
C ALA A 109 13.57 0.48 -7.09
N ILE A 110 14.60 0.53 -7.93
CA ILE A 110 15.71 -0.42 -7.90
C ILE A 110 16.94 0.29 -7.38
N GLY A 111 17.68 -0.36 -6.49
CA GLY A 111 18.93 0.17 -5.98
C GLY A 111 19.61 -0.76 -4.99
N ASP A 112 20.80 -0.37 -4.61
CA ASP A 112 21.62 -1.09 -3.67
C ASP A 112 21.11 -0.86 -2.24
N ILE A 113 20.95 -1.94 -1.47
CA ILE A 113 20.41 -1.91 -0.12
C ILE A 113 21.04 -3.02 0.74
N CYS A 114 21.28 -2.73 2.01
CA CYS A 114 21.45 -3.71 3.07
C CYS A 114 20.10 -3.83 3.78
N HIS A 115 19.50 -5.00 3.77
CA HIS A 115 18.19 -5.22 4.40
C HIS A 115 18.10 -6.65 4.91
N ASP A 116 18.18 -6.79 6.22
CA ASP A 116 18.00 -8.04 6.96
C ASP A 116 16.94 -7.88 8.07
N ASP A 117 16.93 -8.79 9.02
CA ASP A 117 15.95 -8.78 10.11
C ASP A 117 16.20 -7.66 11.15
N GLU A 118 17.41 -7.09 11.18
CA GLU A 118 17.83 -6.12 12.20
C GLU A 118 17.96 -4.70 11.64
N VAL A 119 18.42 -4.55 10.39
CA VAL A 119 18.74 -3.25 9.79
C VAL A 119 18.22 -3.12 8.36
N VAL A 120 17.90 -1.88 8.00
CA VAL A 120 17.58 -1.51 6.61
C VAL A 120 18.16 -0.15 6.27
N PHE A 121 19.06 -0.10 5.28
CA PHE A 121 19.66 1.15 4.78
C PHE A 121 20.27 0.95 3.40
N GLY A 122 20.43 2.04 2.68
CA GLY A 122 21.13 2.05 1.39
C GLY A 122 20.51 2.99 0.35
N PRO A 123 21.22 3.21 -0.78
CA PRO A 123 20.75 4.12 -1.84
C PRO A 123 19.37 3.74 -2.41
N GLY A 124 19.05 2.45 -2.50
CA GLY A 124 17.75 1.97 -2.97
C GLY A 124 16.60 2.43 -2.07
N LEU A 125 16.80 2.41 -0.74
CA LEU A 125 15.81 2.91 0.21
C LEU A 125 15.64 4.43 0.10
N VAL A 126 16.73 5.18 -0.01
CA VAL A 126 16.69 6.64 -0.19
C VAL A 126 15.89 6.98 -1.45
N ARG A 127 16.15 6.29 -2.57
CA ARG A 127 15.41 6.52 -3.83
C ARG A 127 13.91 6.21 -3.70
N ALA A 128 13.55 5.09 -3.07
CA ALA A 128 12.14 4.74 -2.87
C ALA A 128 11.42 5.75 -1.95
N TYR A 129 12.08 6.23 -0.90
CA TYR A 129 11.61 7.30 -0.04
C TYR A 129 11.45 8.62 -0.78
N ASP A 130 12.42 9.01 -1.62
CA ASP A 130 12.34 10.25 -2.40
C ASP A 130 11.15 10.22 -3.39
N ILE A 131 10.88 9.06 -4.00
CA ILE A 131 9.70 8.88 -4.85
C ILE A 131 8.42 9.04 -4.04
N GLU A 132 8.34 8.44 -2.87
CA GLU A 132 7.20 8.57 -1.98
C GLU A 132 6.98 10.02 -1.58
N SER A 133 8.00 10.68 -1.05
CA SER A 133 7.90 12.01 -0.43
C SER A 133 7.74 13.14 -1.44
N ASN A 134 8.47 13.07 -2.58
CA ASN A 134 8.59 14.18 -3.52
C ASN A 134 7.80 13.98 -4.82
N VAL A 135 7.56 12.72 -5.24
CA VAL A 135 6.95 12.40 -6.53
C VAL A 135 5.51 11.93 -6.40
N ALA A 136 5.23 11.05 -5.46
CA ALA A 136 3.91 10.40 -5.34
C ALA A 136 2.78 11.40 -5.08
N LYS A 137 2.97 12.42 -4.23
CA LYS A 137 2.04 13.51 -3.87
C LYS A 137 0.64 13.08 -3.42
N PHE A 138 0.01 12.20 -4.17
CA PHE A 138 -1.34 11.67 -3.98
C PHE A 138 -1.32 10.25 -3.39
N PRO A 139 -2.48 9.69 -2.95
CA PRO A 139 -2.55 8.33 -2.40
C PRO A 139 -2.36 7.27 -3.49
N ARG A 140 -1.15 7.14 -3.95
CA ARG A 140 -0.70 6.17 -4.97
C ARG A 140 0.69 5.64 -4.64
N ILE A 141 1.00 4.44 -5.12
CA ILE A 141 2.34 3.86 -5.05
C ILE A 141 2.96 4.00 -6.44
N VAL A 142 3.93 4.90 -6.56
CA VAL A 142 4.62 5.20 -7.83
C VAL A 142 5.69 4.16 -8.07
N ILE A 143 5.82 3.74 -9.33
CA ILE A 143 6.80 2.75 -9.78
C ILE A 143 7.80 3.45 -10.68
N ASP A 144 9.07 3.39 -10.30
CA ASP A 144 10.15 3.92 -11.13
C ASP A 144 10.21 3.16 -12.47
N GLN A 145 10.49 3.88 -13.54
CA GLN A 145 10.61 3.30 -14.89
C GLN A 145 11.63 2.15 -14.93
N GLU A 146 12.75 2.28 -14.23
CA GLU A 146 13.78 1.25 -14.15
C GLU A 146 13.26 -0.11 -13.61
N VAL A 147 12.25 -0.08 -12.72
CA VAL A 147 11.60 -1.29 -12.23
C VAL A 147 10.85 -1.99 -13.36
N LEU A 148 10.11 -1.23 -14.17
CA LEU A 148 9.37 -1.76 -15.32
C LEU A 148 10.30 -2.26 -16.42
N ASP A 149 11.39 -1.55 -16.69
CA ASP A 149 12.39 -1.94 -17.69
C ASP A 149 13.09 -3.27 -17.30
N THR A 150 13.35 -3.44 -16.01
CA THR A 150 14.02 -4.62 -15.47
C THR A 150 13.07 -5.81 -15.34
N CYS A 151 11.89 -5.60 -14.78
CA CYS A 151 10.96 -6.67 -14.39
C CYS A 151 9.85 -6.93 -15.42
N GLY A 152 9.75 -6.08 -16.42
CA GLY A 152 8.72 -6.13 -17.45
C GLY A 152 7.41 -5.42 -17.07
N PRO A 153 6.51 -5.27 -18.04
CA PRO A 153 5.27 -4.53 -17.85
C PRO A 153 4.34 -5.24 -16.88
N ILE A 154 3.63 -4.45 -16.09
CA ILE A 154 2.58 -4.91 -15.18
C ILE A 154 1.24 -4.64 -15.86
N SER A 155 0.39 -5.64 -15.97
CA SER A 155 -0.93 -5.50 -16.59
C SER A 155 -2.06 -5.62 -15.57
N GLY A 156 -3.12 -4.82 -15.78
CA GLY A 156 -4.40 -4.97 -15.10
C GLY A 156 -4.57 -4.22 -13.78
N PHE A 157 -3.50 -3.70 -13.18
CA PHE A 157 -3.56 -2.93 -11.92
C PHE A 157 -2.51 -1.82 -11.83
N ASN A 158 -2.11 -1.27 -12.95
CA ASN A 158 -1.26 -0.09 -13.05
C ASN A 158 -1.90 0.98 -13.92
N ALA A 159 -1.49 2.21 -13.71
CA ALA A 159 -1.85 3.36 -14.53
C ALA A 159 -0.60 4.14 -14.90
N PHE A 160 -0.68 4.88 -16.01
CA PHE A 160 0.30 5.88 -16.42
C PHE A 160 -0.43 7.22 -16.57
N GLU A 161 -0.02 8.19 -15.77
CA GLU A 161 -0.64 9.52 -15.74
C GLU A 161 0.39 10.54 -15.24
N ASP A 162 0.41 11.72 -15.82
CA ASP A 162 1.37 12.80 -15.50
C ASP A 162 2.85 12.38 -15.62
N GLY A 163 3.16 11.49 -16.56
CA GLY A 163 4.52 10.96 -16.75
C GLY A 163 4.95 9.93 -15.72
N LEU A 164 4.05 9.44 -14.87
CA LEU A 164 4.34 8.50 -13.79
C LEU A 164 3.58 7.19 -13.95
N HIS A 165 4.29 6.08 -13.75
CA HIS A 165 3.68 4.78 -13.54
C HIS A 165 3.35 4.58 -12.06
N PHE A 166 2.16 4.06 -11.74
CA PHE A 166 1.76 3.77 -10.36
C PHE A 166 0.75 2.63 -10.30
N LEU A 167 0.61 2.03 -9.12
CA LEU A 167 -0.39 1.00 -8.88
C LEU A 167 -1.79 1.59 -8.87
N ASP A 168 -2.70 0.92 -9.56
CA ASP A 168 -4.13 1.26 -9.60
C ASP A 168 -5.00 0.04 -9.30
N PRO A 169 -5.18 -0.29 -8.02
CA PRO A 169 -5.98 -1.45 -7.60
C PRO A 169 -7.49 -1.26 -7.74
N PHE A 170 -7.92 -0.08 -8.20
CA PHE A 170 -9.34 0.27 -8.31
C PHE A 170 -9.92 -0.06 -9.68
N THR A 171 -9.17 -0.74 -10.56
CA THR A 171 -9.70 -1.20 -11.84
C THR A 171 -10.72 -2.31 -11.63
N THR A 172 -11.77 -2.31 -12.43
CA THR A 172 -12.79 -3.36 -12.40
C THR A 172 -12.17 -4.75 -12.64
N ASP A 173 -11.16 -4.82 -13.50
CA ASP A 173 -10.48 -6.08 -13.84
C ASP A 173 -9.67 -6.62 -12.68
N PHE A 174 -8.97 -5.76 -11.92
CA PHE A 174 -8.25 -6.19 -10.73
C PHE A 174 -9.21 -6.68 -9.64
N ILE A 175 -10.31 -5.97 -9.40
CA ILE A 175 -11.31 -6.39 -8.41
C ILE A 175 -11.94 -7.73 -8.82
N ARG A 176 -12.31 -7.90 -10.09
CA ARG A 176 -12.82 -9.19 -10.61
C ARG A 176 -11.80 -10.31 -10.50
N PHE A 177 -10.52 -10.02 -10.76
CA PHE A 177 -9.44 -10.98 -10.57
C PHE A 177 -9.36 -11.45 -9.11
N MET A 178 -9.38 -10.51 -8.15
CA MET A 178 -9.38 -10.82 -6.72
C MET A 178 -10.58 -11.69 -6.32
N GLN A 179 -11.76 -11.41 -6.86
CA GLN A 179 -12.97 -12.18 -6.60
C GLN A 179 -12.90 -13.61 -7.15
N ARG A 180 -12.27 -13.82 -8.32
CA ARG A 180 -12.07 -15.16 -8.88
C ARG A 180 -11.06 -15.97 -8.09
N GLY A 181 -9.98 -15.34 -7.67
CA GLY A 181 -8.95 -15.96 -6.81
C GLY A 181 -9.54 -16.46 -5.49
N ALA A 182 -10.39 -15.66 -4.86
CA ALA A 182 -11.07 -16.05 -3.61
C ALA A 182 -12.01 -17.26 -3.74
N LYS A 183 -12.55 -17.51 -4.94
CA LYS A 183 -13.43 -18.69 -5.20
C LYS A 183 -12.63 -19.98 -5.45
N ASN A 184 -11.42 -19.86 -5.99
CA ASN A 184 -10.64 -21.00 -6.50
C ASN A 184 -9.48 -21.40 -5.57
N SER A 185 -9.19 -20.62 -4.55
CA SER A 185 -8.17 -20.92 -3.55
C SER A 185 -8.79 -20.67 -2.19
N PRO A 186 -8.99 -21.69 -1.37
CA PRO A 186 -9.27 -21.46 0.05
C PRO A 186 -8.14 -20.55 0.56
N PRO A 187 -8.44 -19.57 1.43
CA PRO A 187 -7.40 -18.77 2.05
C PRO A 187 -6.40 -19.75 2.68
N PRO A 188 -5.09 -19.52 2.53
CA PRO A 188 -4.08 -20.34 3.18
C PRO A 188 -4.45 -20.45 4.67
N GLU A 189 -4.30 -21.62 5.29
CA GLU A 189 -4.64 -21.85 6.71
C GLU A 189 -4.06 -20.81 7.67
N HIS A 190 -2.99 -20.13 7.26
CA HIS A 190 -2.35 -19.01 7.97
C HIS A 190 -3.14 -17.69 7.90
N PHE A 191 -4.07 -17.55 6.95
CA PHE A 191 -4.99 -16.41 6.87
C PHE A 191 -6.08 -16.47 7.95
N GLU A 192 -6.39 -17.66 8.45
CA GLU A 192 -7.46 -17.85 9.46
C GLU A 192 -7.09 -17.36 10.86
N ARG A 193 -5.81 -17.20 11.18
CA ARG A 193 -5.35 -16.87 12.55
C ARG A 193 -5.10 -15.41 12.85
N GLY A 194 -5.48 -14.47 11.98
CA GLY A 194 -5.29 -13.06 12.39
C GLY A 194 -5.33 -12.00 11.34
N LEU A 195 -5.63 -12.33 10.10
CA LEU A 195 -6.18 -11.33 9.20
C LEU A 195 -7.67 -11.23 9.47
N PRO A 196 -8.26 -10.03 9.40
CA PRO A 196 -9.70 -9.91 9.47
C PRO A 196 -10.28 -10.81 8.39
N GLY A 197 -11.20 -11.67 8.79
CA GLY A 197 -11.84 -12.70 7.98
C GLY A 197 -12.48 -12.19 6.70
N PRO A 198 -13.66 -12.61 6.35
CA PRO A 198 -14.31 -12.40 5.05
C PRO A 198 -14.37 -10.95 4.52
N GLU A 199 -13.87 -9.97 5.24
CA GLU A 199 -13.71 -8.58 4.81
C GLU A 199 -12.82 -8.41 3.56
N PHE A 200 -11.91 -9.38 3.28
CA PHE A 200 -11.16 -9.47 2.02
C PHE A 200 -11.88 -10.27 0.95
N SER A 201 -12.91 -10.98 1.32
CA SER A 201 -13.74 -11.68 0.37
C SER A 201 -14.75 -10.69 -0.23
N PHE A 202 -14.38 -10.00 -1.27
CA PHE A 202 -15.36 -9.38 -2.16
C PHE A 202 -16.21 -10.45 -2.90
N GLY A 203 -16.23 -11.68 -2.39
CA GLY A 203 -16.85 -12.84 -3.00
C GLY A 203 -18.32 -12.60 -3.30
N GLY A 204 -18.67 -12.65 -4.60
CA GLY A 204 -20.04 -12.46 -5.06
C GLY A 204 -20.53 -11.01 -5.13
N THR A 205 -19.82 -10.04 -4.55
CA THR A 205 -20.19 -8.61 -4.64
C THR A 205 -19.74 -8.04 -6.00
N PRO A 206 -20.61 -7.42 -6.81
CA PRO A 206 -20.19 -6.79 -8.05
C PRO A 206 -19.04 -5.78 -7.83
N ALA A 207 -18.07 -5.75 -8.76
CA ALA A 207 -16.89 -4.87 -8.62
C ALA A 207 -17.29 -3.40 -8.42
N ASP A 208 -18.32 -2.92 -9.12
CA ASP A 208 -18.82 -1.57 -8.96
C ASP A 208 -19.39 -1.30 -7.57
N SER A 209 -19.97 -2.31 -6.91
CA SER A 209 -20.47 -2.18 -5.54
C SER A 209 -19.33 -2.02 -4.54
N VAL A 210 -18.19 -2.69 -4.76
CA VAL A 210 -16.96 -2.49 -3.98
C VAL A 210 -16.46 -1.07 -4.13
N LEU A 211 -16.32 -0.58 -5.37
CA LEU A 211 -15.90 0.80 -5.65
C LEU A 211 -16.85 1.83 -5.05
N ARG A 212 -18.17 1.62 -5.15
CA ARG A 212 -19.19 2.49 -4.53
C ARG A 212 -19.11 2.49 -3.01
N SER A 213 -18.74 1.36 -2.39
CA SER A 213 -18.54 1.30 -0.94
C SER A 213 -17.32 2.12 -0.51
N ILE A 214 -16.19 1.99 -1.21
CA ILE A 214 -15.01 2.81 -0.99
C ILE A 214 -15.35 4.30 -1.16
N MET A 215 -16.04 4.66 -2.23
CA MET A 215 -16.45 6.04 -2.50
C MET A 215 -17.33 6.63 -1.38
N ARG A 216 -18.21 5.82 -0.77
CA ARG A 216 -19.02 6.31 0.38
C ARG A 216 -18.13 6.71 1.55
N GLY A 217 -17.10 5.93 1.85
CA GLY A 217 -16.11 6.26 2.87
C GLY A 217 -15.33 7.54 2.54
N LEU A 218 -14.81 7.65 1.32
CA LEU A 218 -14.11 8.85 0.84
C LEU A 218 -15.01 10.09 0.83
N LYS A 219 -16.29 9.95 0.45
CA LYS A 219 -17.28 11.04 0.50
C LYS A 219 -17.52 11.55 1.92
N GLY A 220 -17.52 10.64 2.90
CA GLY A 220 -17.55 11.03 4.31
C GLY A 220 -16.35 11.90 4.68
N GLN A 221 -15.16 11.51 4.28
CA GLN A 221 -13.93 12.29 4.52
C GLN A 221 -13.94 13.65 3.79
N ILE A 222 -14.36 13.71 2.52
CA ILE A 222 -14.50 14.97 1.76
C ILE A 222 -15.42 15.99 2.47
N ARG A 223 -16.43 15.51 3.17
CA ARG A 223 -17.41 16.31 3.90
C ARG A 223 -17.03 16.61 5.35
N SER A 224 -15.96 16.03 5.84
CA SER A 224 -15.41 16.33 7.17
C SER A 224 -14.45 17.53 7.09
N PRO A 225 -14.18 18.21 8.23
CA PRO A 225 -13.21 19.29 8.25
C PRO A 225 -11.80 18.74 8.04
N LEU A 226 -11.25 18.94 6.84
CA LEU A 226 -9.90 18.55 6.46
C LEU A 226 -9.09 19.78 6.07
N ALA A 227 -7.81 19.80 6.42
CA ALA A 227 -6.86 20.76 5.90
C ALA A 227 -6.77 20.66 4.36
N ASP A 228 -6.38 21.75 3.71
CA ASP A 228 -6.38 21.87 2.24
C ASP A 228 -5.62 20.72 1.57
N LYS A 229 -4.42 20.42 2.04
CA LYS A 229 -3.57 19.35 1.50
C LYS A 229 -4.15 17.94 1.73
N GLU A 230 -4.83 17.71 2.82
CA GLU A 230 -5.48 16.43 3.12
C GLU A 230 -6.71 16.24 2.24
N TRP A 231 -7.53 17.28 2.12
CA TRP A 231 -8.69 17.29 1.25
C TRP A 231 -8.32 16.99 -0.20
N GLU A 232 -7.28 17.62 -0.74
CA GLU A 232 -6.79 17.39 -2.09
C GLU A 232 -6.42 15.92 -2.35
N LYS A 233 -5.79 15.26 -1.37
CA LYS A 233 -5.42 13.85 -1.47
C LYS A 233 -6.65 12.94 -1.52
N VAL A 234 -7.62 13.18 -0.64
CA VAL A 234 -8.88 12.42 -0.64
C VAL A 234 -9.67 12.66 -1.92
N ALA A 235 -9.77 13.92 -2.35
CA ALA A 235 -10.48 14.33 -3.56
C ALA A 235 -9.87 13.71 -4.82
N TRP A 236 -8.54 13.66 -4.92
CA TRP A 236 -7.86 13.03 -6.05
C TRP A 236 -8.28 11.56 -6.23
N LEU A 237 -8.28 10.77 -5.15
CA LEU A 237 -8.70 9.37 -5.23
C LEU A 237 -10.19 9.25 -5.51
N TYR A 238 -11.01 10.09 -4.84
CA TYR A 238 -12.45 10.12 -5.09
C TYR A 238 -12.77 10.39 -6.55
N ASP A 239 -12.12 11.38 -7.18
CA ASP A 239 -12.36 11.78 -8.56
C ASP A 239 -11.98 10.70 -9.56
N ARG A 240 -10.94 9.92 -9.29
CA ARG A 240 -10.60 8.73 -10.09
C ARG A 240 -11.72 7.68 -10.07
N LEU A 241 -12.26 7.40 -8.91
CA LEU A 241 -13.37 6.45 -8.77
C LEU A 241 -14.65 7.04 -9.36
N ALA A 242 -14.90 8.32 -9.18
CA ALA A 242 -16.05 9.05 -9.74
C ALA A 242 -16.08 8.97 -11.27
N ALA A 243 -14.93 9.18 -11.92
CA ALA A 243 -14.80 9.07 -13.37
C ALA A 243 -15.15 7.66 -13.86
N ARG A 244 -14.74 6.60 -13.14
CA ARG A 244 -15.05 5.21 -13.49
C ARG A 244 -16.51 4.83 -13.30
N LEU A 245 -17.15 5.41 -12.30
CA LEU A 245 -18.54 5.10 -11.96
C LEU A 245 -19.57 6.07 -12.56
N GLY A 246 -19.10 7.07 -13.32
CA GLY A 246 -19.98 8.08 -13.93
C GLY A 246 -20.74 8.91 -12.90
N VAL A 247 -20.12 9.25 -11.77
CA VAL A 247 -20.77 10.04 -10.70
C VAL A 247 -20.06 11.40 -10.52
N PRO A 248 -20.72 12.39 -9.85
CA PRO A 248 -20.14 13.73 -9.68
C PRO A 248 -18.79 13.72 -8.95
N ARG A 249 -17.89 14.64 -9.31
CA ARG A 249 -16.58 14.82 -8.70
C ARG A 249 -16.64 15.40 -7.28
N ALA A 250 -15.53 15.33 -6.56
CA ALA A 250 -15.37 15.88 -5.21
C ALA A 250 -15.73 17.36 -5.11
N SER A 251 -15.38 18.17 -6.13
CA SER A 251 -15.69 19.59 -6.22
C SER A 251 -17.19 19.92 -6.26
N SER A 252 -18.05 18.93 -6.54
CA SER A 252 -19.51 19.10 -6.50
C SER A 252 -20.08 19.10 -5.07
N TYR A 253 -19.25 18.82 -4.05
CA TYR A 253 -19.69 18.81 -2.65
C TYR A 253 -19.16 20.04 -1.91
N PRO A 254 -19.96 20.62 -0.97
CA PRO A 254 -19.49 21.73 -0.15
C PRO A 254 -18.29 21.27 0.68
N ARG A 255 -17.25 22.11 0.68
CA ARG A 255 -16.04 21.88 1.45
C ARG A 255 -16.21 22.45 2.86
N VAL A 256 -15.93 21.62 3.86
CA VAL A 256 -15.86 22.03 5.26
C VAL A 256 -14.38 22.24 5.60
N ARG A 257 -14.04 23.44 6.10
CA ARG A 257 -12.68 23.73 6.57
C ARG A 257 -12.61 23.50 8.09
N PRO A 258 -11.47 23.04 8.62
CA PRO A 258 -11.24 23.03 10.06
C PRO A 258 -11.26 24.47 10.59
N GLU A 259 -11.76 24.65 11.80
CA GLU A 259 -11.73 25.91 12.56
C GLU A 259 -10.29 26.28 12.97
#